data_7dcdef89837176724bc85716ef3117ba
#
_entry.id   7dcdef89837176724bc85716ef3117ba
#
_cell.length_a   1.000
_cell.length_b   1.000
_cell.length_c   1.000
_cell.angle_alpha   90.00
_cell.angle_beta   90.00
_cell.angle_gamma   90.00
#
_symmetry.space_group_name_H-M   'P 1'
#
loop_
_entity.id
_entity.type
_entity.pdbx_description
1 polymer ?
#
loop_
_entity_poly.entity_id
_entity_poly.type
_entity_poly.pdbx_seq_one_letter_code
_entity_poly.pdbx_strand_id
1 'polypeptide(L)'
;MTRSWMRYAILLAPLPLFLVASYVLPFLMVAKWSVTDPEPGFGQYIRIFTDPTVQAVLIRTLRICVIVTTVSVTLAYAIAYNWVFGPPQRQRLIEYCVLIPFWISVLIRAFGWLILLRNNGIINESLMGVGVIKEPLALVRNELGSIIGMTHFLIPFAVFPLASALRQVDPRVLQAASGLGAGRMRIFWTVTLPMTMPGVLGASIIVFVFALGFFITPAILSGGRSVMVAEFIYLQLFQTVNWGLAAAISVVLLVIVAALGALLHKVARLDKLVG
;
A
#
# COMPACT_ATOMS: atom_id res chain seq x y z
N MET A 1 -32.68 17.74 -30.69
CA MET A 1 -31.76 17.40 -29.54
C MET A 1 -30.60 16.47 -29.90
N THR A 2 -30.64 15.72 -31.00
CA THR A 2 -29.61 14.67 -31.35
C THR A 2 -28.32 15.23 -31.97
N ARG A 3 -28.34 16.39 -32.62
CA ARG A 3 -27.15 16.94 -33.33
C ARG A 3 -26.09 17.58 -32.41
N SER A 4 -26.48 18.06 -31.25
CA SER A 4 -25.55 18.60 -30.25
C SER A 4 -24.78 17.49 -29.50
N TRP A 5 -25.44 16.39 -29.18
CA TRP A 5 -24.81 15.24 -28.51
C TRP A 5 -23.68 14.62 -29.34
N MET A 6 -23.86 14.52 -30.64
CA MET A 6 -22.88 13.95 -31.55
C MET A 6 -21.61 14.84 -31.66
N ARG A 7 -21.77 16.18 -31.62
CA ARG A 7 -20.62 17.10 -31.56
C ARG A 7 -19.83 16.99 -30.25
N TYR A 8 -20.53 16.89 -29.13
CA TYR A 8 -19.87 16.67 -27.84
C TYR A 8 -19.20 15.28 -27.74
N ALA A 9 -19.82 14.26 -28.30
CA ALA A 9 -19.24 12.92 -28.36
C ALA A 9 -17.94 12.91 -29.20
N ILE A 10 -17.90 13.58 -30.35
CA ILE A 10 -16.70 13.67 -31.19
C ILE A 10 -15.58 14.46 -30.48
N LEU A 11 -15.93 15.54 -29.78
CA LEU A 11 -14.94 16.35 -29.03
C LEU A 11 -14.38 15.60 -27.79
N LEU A 12 -15.21 14.78 -27.15
CA LEU A 12 -14.81 14.01 -25.97
C LEU A 12 -14.20 12.65 -26.32
N ALA A 13 -14.43 12.10 -27.50
CA ALA A 13 -13.96 10.77 -27.90
C ALA A 13 -12.43 10.58 -27.90
N PRO A 14 -11.59 11.56 -28.26
CA PRO A 14 -10.13 11.34 -28.30
C PRO A 14 -9.55 10.91 -26.97
N LEU A 15 -10.01 11.49 -25.84
CA LEU A 15 -9.47 11.15 -24.51
C LEU A 15 -9.82 9.72 -24.06
N PRO A 16 -11.09 9.26 -24.06
CA PRO A 16 -11.41 7.87 -23.77
C PRO A 16 -10.74 6.88 -24.74
N LEU A 17 -10.68 7.18 -26.03
CA LEU A 17 -10.00 6.33 -27.02
C LEU A 17 -8.51 6.19 -26.69
N PHE A 18 -7.83 7.28 -26.38
CA PHE A 18 -6.43 7.26 -25.97
C PHE A 18 -6.24 6.46 -24.69
N LEU A 19 -7.09 6.63 -23.68
CA LEU A 19 -7.04 5.86 -22.43
C LEU A 19 -7.27 4.37 -22.67
N VAL A 20 -8.28 4.01 -23.47
CA VAL A 20 -8.54 2.62 -23.85
C VAL A 20 -7.35 2.04 -24.60
N ALA A 21 -6.82 2.73 -25.59
CA ALA A 21 -5.66 2.26 -26.35
C ALA A 21 -4.42 2.10 -25.48
N SER A 22 -4.14 3.06 -24.57
CA SER A 22 -2.93 3.06 -23.75
C SER A 22 -2.97 2.08 -22.57
N TYR A 23 -4.15 1.73 -22.08
CA TYR A 23 -4.29 0.83 -20.92
C TYR A 23 -4.85 -0.54 -21.30
N VAL A 24 -5.90 -0.59 -22.11
CA VAL A 24 -6.59 -1.86 -22.40
C VAL A 24 -5.78 -2.72 -23.37
N LEU A 25 -5.18 -2.12 -24.42
CA LEU A 25 -4.39 -2.91 -25.39
C LEU A 25 -3.16 -3.58 -24.75
N PRO A 26 -2.28 -2.88 -23.99
CA PRO A 26 -1.17 -3.55 -23.32
C PRO A 26 -1.64 -4.63 -22.34
N PHE A 27 -2.74 -4.36 -21.63
CA PHE A 27 -3.31 -5.35 -20.71
C PHE A 27 -3.79 -6.62 -21.45
N LEU A 28 -4.49 -6.47 -22.57
CA LEU A 28 -4.93 -7.60 -23.40
C LEU A 28 -3.73 -8.37 -23.97
N MET A 29 -2.62 -7.71 -24.31
CA MET A 29 -1.39 -8.36 -24.73
C MET A 29 -0.79 -9.21 -23.59
N VAL A 30 -0.71 -8.66 -22.38
CA VAL A 30 -0.25 -9.43 -21.20
C VAL A 30 -1.17 -10.61 -20.94
N ALA A 31 -2.49 -10.41 -20.96
CA ALA A 31 -3.46 -11.48 -20.80
C ALA A 31 -3.33 -12.56 -21.88
N LYS A 32 -3.03 -12.17 -23.13
CA LYS A 32 -2.75 -13.12 -24.21
C LYS A 32 -1.47 -13.91 -23.92
N TRP A 33 -0.37 -13.27 -23.58
CA TRP A 33 0.90 -13.97 -23.30
C TRP A 33 0.79 -14.93 -22.13
N SER A 34 -0.04 -14.63 -21.13
CA SER A 34 -0.25 -15.51 -19.98
C SER A 34 -0.81 -16.90 -20.35
N VAL A 35 -1.42 -17.03 -21.53
CA VAL A 35 -2.01 -18.30 -22.02
C VAL A 35 -1.40 -18.80 -23.32
N THR A 36 -0.50 -18.04 -23.97
CA THR A 36 0.09 -18.41 -25.27
C THR A 36 1.60 -18.60 -25.23
N ASP A 37 2.29 -18.20 -24.15
CA ASP A 37 3.75 -18.23 -24.07
C ASP A 37 4.20 -19.19 -22.94
N PRO A 38 5.19 -20.09 -23.20
CA PRO A 38 5.80 -20.45 -24.48
C PRO A 38 4.91 -21.33 -25.35
N GLU A 39 3.90 -21.98 -24.78
CA GLU A 39 2.94 -22.86 -25.45
C GLU A 39 1.52 -22.48 -25.08
N PRO A 40 0.55 -22.61 -26.02
CA PRO A 40 -0.85 -22.34 -25.72
C PRO A 40 -1.39 -23.25 -24.61
N GLY A 41 -2.01 -22.65 -23.58
CA GLY A 41 -2.63 -23.41 -22.50
C GLY A 41 -2.54 -22.69 -21.15
N PHE A 42 -2.96 -23.40 -20.10
CA PHE A 42 -2.93 -22.90 -18.73
C PHE A 42 -1.71 -23.38 -17.91
N GLY A 43 -0.66 -23.87 -18.59
CA GLY A 43 0.55 -24.39 -17.95
C GLY A 43 1.20 -23.41 -16.99
N GLN A 44 1.25 -22.12 -17.33
CA GLN A 44 1.83 -21.08 -16.47
C GLN A 44 1.01 -20.86 -15.21
N TYR A 45 -0.32 -20.95 -15.29
CA TYR A 45 -1.20 -20.87 -14.11
C TYR A 45 -1.03 -22.08 -13.21
N ILE A 46 -0.92 -23.29 -13.78
CA ILE A 46 -0.63 -24.50 -13.00
C ILE A 46 0.71 -24.36 -12.29
N ARG A 47 1.73 -23.82 -12.98
CA ARG A 47 3.05 -23.58 -12.41
C ARG A 47 3.02 -22.60 -11.23
N ILE A 48 2.16 -21.60 -11.23
CA ILE A 48 1.98 -20.70 -10.07
C ILE A 48 1.62 -21.49 -8.80
N PHE A 49 0.85 -22.57 -8.94
CA PHE A 49 0.40 -23.39 -7.81
C PHE A 49 1.27 -24.64 -7.55
N THR A 50 2.20 -24.98 -8.42
CA THR A 50 3.03 -26.19 -8.30
C THR A 50 4.52 -25.89 -8.10
N ASP A 51 5.02 -24.73 -8.54
CA ASP A 51 6.43 -24.36 -8.41
C ASP A 51 6.70 -23.80 -6.99
N PRO A 52 7.55 -24.48 -6.19
CA PRO A 52 7.85 -24.05 -4.83
C PRO A 52 8.45 -22.63 -4.76
N THR A 53 9.21 -22.24 -5.79
CA THR A 53 9.85 -20.91 -5.85
C THR A 53 8.79 -19.82 -5.98
N VAL A 54 7.84 -20.00 -6.90
CA VAL A 54 6.74 -19.06 -7.11
C VAL A 54 5.87 -18.96 -5.86
N GLN A 55 5.53 -20.10 -5.26
CA GLN A 55 4.75 -20.14 -4.01
C GLN A 55 5.48 -19.39 -2.87
N ALA A 56 6.78 -19.64 -2.69
CA ALA A 56 7.58 -18.98 -1.67
C ALA A 56 7.58 -17.45 -1.84
N VAL A 57 7.69 -16.96 -3.09
CA VAL A 57 7.62 -15.52 -3.41
C VAL A 57 6.24 -14.95 -3.09
N LEU A 58 5.17 -15.64 -3.50
CA LEU A 58 3.79 -15.18 -3.25
C LEU A 58 3.47 -15.14 -1.75
N ILE A 59 3.79 -16.21 -1.00
CA ILE A 59 3.57 -16.28 0.46
C ILE A 59 4.37 -15.19 1.18
N ARG A 60 5.65 -15.00 0.81
CA ARG A 60 6.49 -13.93 1.35
C ARG A 60 5.88 -12.56 1.08
N THR A 61 5.44 -12.31 -0.15
CA THR A 61 4.83 -11.04 -0.53
C THR A 61 3.58 -10.77 0.29
N LEU A 62 2.67 -11.74 0.39
CA LEU A 62 1.45 -11.61 1.19
C LEU A 62 1.77 -11.34 2.67
N ARG A 63 2.73 -12.08 3.25
CA ARG A 63 3.17 -11.88 4.64
C ARG A 63 3.70 -10.47 4.86
N ILE A 64 4.62 -10.01 4.01
CA ILE A 64 5.19 -8.65 4.12
C ILE A 64 4.08 -7.60 3.94
N CYS A 65 3.20 -7.76 2.95
CA CYS A 65 2.09 -6.82 2.71
C CYS A 65 1.15 -6.73 3.93
N VAL A 66 0.80 -7.85 4.56
CA VAL A 66 -0.02 -7.86 5.78
C VAL A 66 0.68 -7.14 6.93
N ILE A 67 1.96 -7.44 7.18
CA ILE A 67 2.73 -6.78 8.24
C ILE A 67 2.82 -5.28 7.99
N VAL A 68 3.23 -4.87 6.78
CA VAL A 68 3.38 -3.46 6.40
C VAL A 68 2.03 -2.73 6.50
N THR A 69 0.94 -3.34 6.04
CA THR A 69 -0.39 -2.74 6.12
C THR A 69 -0.80 -2.53 7.58
N THR A 70 -0.66 -3.55 8.42
CA THR A 70 -1.02 -3.49 9.84
C THR A 70 -0.22 -2.40 10.55
N VAL A 71 1.10 -2.39 10.37
CA VAL A 71 1.97 -1.40 11.02
C VAL A 71 1.69 0.01 10.50
N SER A 72 1.60 0.17 9.17
CA SER A 72 1.33 1.48 8.55
C SER A 72 0.00 2.06 8.98
N VAL A 73 -1.08 1.27 8.98
CA VAL A 73 -2.42 1.74 9.34
C VAL A 73 -2.50 2.05 10.83
N THR A 74 -1.86 1.26 11.70
CA THR A 74 -1.81 1.52 13.15
C THR A 74 -1.08 2.84 13.45
N LEU A 75 0.10 3.04 12.88
CA LEU A 75 0.86 4.27 13.03
C LEU A 75 0.11 5.47 12.42
N ALA A 76 -0.43 5.29 11.22
CA ALA A 76 -1.20 6.32 10.53
C ALA A 76 -2.46 6.72 11.29
N TYR A 77 -3.14 5.77 11.97
CA TYR A 77 -4.29 6.08 12.80
C TYR A 77 -3.92 6.98 13.98
N ALA A 78 -2.82 6.67 14.68
CA ALA A 78 -2.31 7.51 15.75
C ALA A 78 -1.93 8.91 15.26
N ILE A 79 -1.29 9.01 14.09
CA ILE A 79 -0.94 10.29 13.45
C ILE A 79 -2.21 11.05 13.07
N ALA A 80 -3.15 10.42 12.37
CA ALA A 80 -4.40 11.04 11.93
C ALA A 80 -5.26 11.51 13.11
N TYR A 81 -5.34 10.72 14.19
CA TYR A 81 -6.05 11.09 15.41
C TYR A 81 -5.47 12.37 16.03
N ASN A 82 -4.15 12.45 16.16
CA ASN A 82 -3.49 13.66 16.68
C ASN A 82 -3.59 14.85 15.70
N TRP A 83 -3.65 14.59 14.39
CA TRP A 83 -3.86 15.63 13.40
C TRP A 83 -5.26 16.23 13.45
N VAL A 84 -6.29 15.41 13.68
CA VAL A 84 -7.69 15.88 13.71
C VAL A 84 -8.05 16.49 15.05
N PHE A 85 -7.69 15.85 16.17
CA PHE A 85 -8.12 16.24 17.52
C PHE A 85 -7.04 16.95 18.34
N GLY A 86 -5.84 17.13 17.79
CA GLY A 86 -4.73 17.80 18.49
C GLY A 86 -4.84 19.33 18.48
N PRO A 87 -4.02 20.02 19.27
CA PRO A 87 -3.94 21.49 19.26
C PRO A 87 -3.36 21.99 17.92
N PRO A 88 -3.65 23.25 17.51
CA PRO A 88 -3.26 23.79 16.19
C PRO A 88 -1.76 23.69 15.86
N GLN A 89 -0.90 23.86 16.86
CA GLN A 89 0.55 23.74 16.66
C GLN A 89 0.95 22.31 16.27
N ARG A 90 0.36 21.30 16.91
CA ARG A 90 0.60 19.88 16.61
C ARG A 90 0.02 19.51 15.25
N GLN A 91 -1.15 20.03 14.90
CA GLN A 91 -1.75 19.81 13.59
C GLN A 91 -0.81 20.26 12.46
N ARG A 92 -0.27 21.49 12.56
CA ARG A 92 0.71 22.02 11.58
C ARG A 92 1.96 21.18 11.51
N LEU A 93 2.52 20.78 12.66
CA LEU A 93 3.72 19.92 12.69
C LEU A 93 3.46 18.59 11.99
N ILE A 94 2.34 17.93 12.29
CA ILE A 94 1.98 16.65 11.65
C ILE A 94 1.79 16.84 10.14
N GLU A 95 1.13 17.92 9.73
CA GLU A 95 0.94 18.24 8.32
C GLU A 95 2.27 18.32 7.56
N TYR A 96 3.24 19.06 8.08
CA TYR A 96 4.58 19.12 7.49
C TYR A 96 5.28 17.75 7.52
N CYS A 97 5.25 17.03 8.65
CA CYS A 97 5.87 15.73 8.79
C CYS A 97 5.29 14.66 7.86
N VAL A 98 4.02 14.77 7.46
CA VAL A 98 3.37 13.86 6.51
C VAL A 98 3.56 14.31 5.06
N LEU A 99 3.37 15.61 4.77
CA LEU A 99 3.42 16.14 3.41
C LEU A 99 4.83 16.21 2.84
N ILE A 100 5.83 16.67 3.62
CA ILE A 100 7.20 16.81 3.10
C ILE A 100 7.75 15.46 2.62
N PRO A 101 7.73 14.37 3.42
CA PRO A 101 8.17 13.06 2.93
C PRO A 101 7.37 12.54 1.75
N PHE A 102 6.09 12.88 1.65
CA PHE A 102 5.25 12.45 0.54
C PHE A 102 5.77 12.92 -0.82
N TRP A 103 6.32 14.14 -0.90
CA TRP A 103 6.89 14.71 -2.13
C TRP A 103 8.32 14.27 -2.43
N ILE A 104 9.00 13.60 -1.49
CA ILE A 104 10.34 13.09 -1.72
C ILE A 104 10.29 11.83 -2.59
N SER A 105 11.17 11.73 -3.58
CA SER A 105 11.30 10.55 -4.45
C SER A 105 11.46 9.27 -3.65
N VAL A 106 10.82 8.19 -4.11
CA VAL A 106 10.93 6.85 -3.52
C VAL A 106 12.37 6.35 -3.49
N LEU A 107 13.16 6.64 -4.52
CA LEU A 107 14.57 6.27 -4.58
C LEU A 107 15.39 6.96 -3.50
N ILE A 108 15.24 8.27 -3.34
CA ILE A 108 15.96 9.04 -2.31
C ILE A 108 15.62 8.48 -0.92
N ARG A 109 14.36 8.17 -0.65
CA ARG A 109 13.93 7.59 0.61
C ARG A 109 14.50 6.19 0.83
N ALA A 110 14.51 5.34 -0.19
CA ALA A 110 15.07 3.99 -0.09
C ALA A 110 16.58 4.02 0.17
N PHE A 111 17.33 4.87 -0.53
CA PHE A 111 18.76 5.06 -0.26
C PHE A 111 19.03 5.72 1.10
N GLY A 112 18.19 6.67 1.53
CA GLY A 112 18.25 7.24 2.88
C GLY A 112 18.13 6.16 3.95
N TRP A 113 17.12 5.29 3.83
CA TRP A 113 16.97 4.14 4.74
C TRP A 113 18.13 3.16 4.64
N LEU A 114 18.66 2.89 3.44
CA LEU A 114 19.83 2.03 3.28
C LEU A 114 21.04 2.56 4.07
N ILE A 115 21.28 3.88 4.05
CA ILE A 115 22.38 4.53 4.80
C ILE A 115 22.12 4.48 6.31
N LEU A 116 20.88 4.78 6.74
CA LEU A 116 20.51 4.81 8.16
C LEU A 116 20.57 3.43 8.82
N LEU A 117 20.15 2.38 8.09
CA LEU A 117 19.97 1.02 8.61
C LEU A 117 21.23 0.13 8.48
N ARG A 118 22.25 0.54 7.71
CA ARG A 118 23.46 -0.27 7.55
C ARG A 118 24.20 -0.48 8.90
N ASN A 119 25.08 -1.46 8.96
CA ASN A 119 25.80 -1.82 10.20
C ASN A 119 26.52 -0.62 10.83
N ASN A 120 27.17 0.22 10.01
CA ASN A 120 27.83 1.46 10.44
C ASN A 120 26.93 2.67 10.18
N GLY A 121 25.62 2.53 10.34
CA GLY A 121 24.64 3.59 10.16
C GLY A 121 24.26 4.23 11.48
N ILE A 122 23.71 5.44 11.38
CA ILE A 122 23.36 6.28 12.54
C ILE A 122 22.52 5.53 13.56
N ILE A 123 21.60 4.64 13.14
CA ILE A 123 20.73 3.88 14.05
C ILE A 123 21.56 2.91 14.90
N ASN A 124 22.41 2.09 14.27
CA ASN A 124 23.25 1.14 14.98
C ASN A 124 24.27 1.87 15.88
N GLU A 125 24.93 2.91 15.37
CA GLU A 125 25.90 3.70 16.16
C GLU A 125 25.24 4.36 17.38
N SER A 126 24.04 4.90 17.22
CA SER A 126 23.29 5.49 18.34
C SER A 126 22.91 4.45 19.38
N LEU A 127 22.40 3.28 18.97
CA LEU A 127 22.01 2.21 19.88
C LEU A 127 23.23 1.62 20.64
N MET A 128 24.38 1.51 19.98
CA MET A 128 25.63 1.10 20.62
C MET A 128 26.15 2.18 21.57
N GLY A 129 26.09 3.45 21.17
CA GLY A 129 26.54 4.58 21.98
C GLY A 129 25.77 4.74 23.30
N VAL A 130 24.46 4.40 23.30
CA VAL A 130 23.62 4.40 24.54
C VAL A 130 23.72 3.05 25.29
N GLY A 131 24.49 2.09 24.78
CA GLY A 131 24.68 0.80 25.44
C GLY A 131 23.51 -0.18 25.36
N VAL A 132 22.51 0.08 24.49
CA VAL A 132 21.34 -0.79 24.29
C VAL A 132 21.72 -2.08 23.57
N ILE A 133 22.66 -2.00 22.62
CA ILE A 133 23.19 -3.15 21.88
C ILE A 133 24.72 -3.17 21.97
N LYS A 134 25.33 -4.38 21.94
CA LYS A 134 26.78 -4.56 21.94
C LYS A 134 27.36 -4.72 20.54
N GLU A 135 26.55 -5.22 19.59
CA GLU A 135 26.93 -5.46 18.21
C GLU A 135 25.88 -4.87 17.28
N PRO A 136 26.26 -4.47 16.04
CA PRO A 136 25.32 -3.88 15.10
C PRO A 136 24.24 -4.89 14.70
N LEU A 137 22.98 -4.46 14.72
CA LEU A 137 21.84 -5.22 14.24
C LEU A 137 21.84 -5.28 12.71
N ALA A 138 21.54 -6.42 12.15
CA ALA A 138 21.35 -6.60 10.73
C ALA A 138 19.97 -6.03 10.32
N LEU A 139 19.87 -4.70 10.15
CA LEU A 139 18.63 -4.00 9.83
C LEU A 139 18.40 -3.82 8.33
N VAL A 140 19.39 -4.09 7.49
CA VAL A 140 19.36 -3.97 6.03
C VAL A 140 19.78 -5.28 5.37
N ARG A 141 19.47 -5.44 4.07
CA ARG A 141 19.64 -6.67 3.27
C ARG A 141 18.83 -7.85 3.81
N ASN A 142 17.62 -7.57 4.31
CA ASN A 142 16.66 -8.54 4.82
C ASN A 142 15.23 -8.02 4.71
N GLU A 143 14.26 -8.84 5.14
CA GLU A 143 12.84 -8.46 5.14
C GLU A 143 12.54 -7.27 6.05
N LEU A 144 13.22 -7.17 7.19
CA LEU A 144 12.97 -6.09 8.17
C LEU A 144 13.26 -4.71 7.56
N GLY A 145 14.38 -4.57 6.85
CA GLY A 145 14.70 -3.33 6.14
C GLY A 145 13.63 -2.95 5.13
N SER A 146 13.14 -3.93 4.37
CA SER A 146 12.04 -3.73 3.42
C SER A 146 10.76 -3.28 4.13
N ILE A 147 10.38 -3.93 5.23
CA ILE A 147 9.20 -3.59 6.04
C ILE A 147 9.30 -2.15 6.56
N ILE A 148 10.44 -1.75 7.11
CA ILE A 148 10.66 -0.38 7.63
C ILE A 148 10.51 0.66 6.51
N GLY A 149 11.21 0.45 5.38
CA GLY A 149 11.17 1.37 4.25
C GLY A 149 9.79 1.49 3.62
N MET A 150 9.10 0.36 3.42
CA MET A 150 7.73 0.33 2.88
C MET A 150 6.73 0.97 3.84
N THR A 151 6.81 0.68 5.14
CA THR A 151 5.94 1.27 6.16
C THR A 151 6.06 2.79 6.14
N HIS A 152 7.28 3.33 6.20
CA HIS A 152 7.51 4.78 6.15
C HIS A 152 6.93 5.41 4.86
N PHE A 153 7.06 4.72 3.72
CA PHE A 153 6.51 5.20 2.46
C PHE A 153 4.98 5.23 2.47
N LEU A 154 4.35 4.21 3.05
CA LEU A 154 2.91 3.98 2.95
C LEU A 154 2.09 4.70 4.03
N ILE A 155 2.71 5.16 5.13
CA ILE A 155 2.03 5.93 6.18
C ILE A 155 1.19 7.09 5.62
N PRO A 156 1.68 7.99 4.76
CA PRO A 156 0.87 9.09 4.23
C PRO A 156 -0.39 8.63 3.51
N PHE A 157 -0.31 7.53 2.77
CA PHE A 157 -1.45 6.96 2.03
C PHE A 157 -2.55 6.43 2.96
N ALA A 158 -2.21 6.05 4.19
CA ALA A 158 -3.18 5.68 5.21
C ALA A 158 -3.68 6.90 6.01
N VAL A 159 -2.81 7.87 6.30
CA VAL A 159 -3.14 9.05 7.11
C VAL A 159 -4.28 9.85 6.49
N PHE A 160 -4.27 10.10 5.17
CA PHE A 160 -5.28 10.93 4.52
C PHE A 160 -6.71 10.35 4.63
N PRO A 161 -6.99 9.10 4.24
CA PRO A 161 -8.33 8.53 4.38
C PRO A 161 -8.75 8.39 5.84
N LEU A 162 -7.83 8.07 6.75
CA LEU A 162 -8.11 7.99 8.19
C LEU A 162 -8.45 9.36 8.78
N ALA A 163 -7.70 10.41 8.43
CA ALA A 163 -8.03 11.76 8.86
C ALA A 163 -9.38 12.22 8.31
N SER A 164 -9.72 11.87 7.08
CA SER A 164 -11.03 12.14 6.50
C SER A 164 -12.16 11.45 7.28
N ALA A 165 -11.99 10.17 7.62
CA ALA A 165 -12.97 9.43 8.43
C ALA A 165 -13.11 10.00 9.84
N LEU A 166 -12.00 10.36 10.49
CA LEU A 166 -12.00 10.98 11.82
C LEU A 166 -12.70 12.35 11.85
N ARG A 167 -12.58 13.15 10.79
CA ARG A 167 -13.26 14.45 10.67
C ARG A 167 -14.78 14.33 10.50
N GLN A 168 -15.28 13.17 10.09
CA GLN A 168 -16.71 12.89 9.94
C GLN A 168 -17.36 12.48 11.27
N VAL A 169 -16.59 12.19 12.32
CA VAL A 169 -17.13 11.89 13.65
C VAL A 169 -17.71 13.17 14.25
N ASP A 170 -19.03 13.21 14.52
CA ASP A 170 -19.68 14.35 15.13
C ASP A 170 -19.12 14.59 16.55
N PRO A 171 -18.56 15.77 16.84
CA PRO A 171 -18.06 16.12 18.18
C PRO A 171 -19.11 15.99 19.29
N ARG A 172 -20.40 16.14 18.96
CA ARG A 172 -21.50 16.01 19.92
C ARG A 172 -21.61 14.60 20.48
N VAL A 173 -21.35 13.57 19.66
CA VAL A 173 -21.34 12.17 20.11
C VAL A 173 -20.22 11.94 21.12
N LEU A 174 -19.03 12.51 20.89
CA LEU A 174 -17.89 12.42 21.82
C LEU A 174 -18.19 13.17 23.14
N GLN A 175 -18.84 14.34 23.07
CA GLN A 175 -19.25 15.12 24.23
C GLN A 175 -20.31 14.39 25.04
N ALA A 176 -21.31 13.78 24.38
CA ALA A 176 -22.36 13.00 25.05
C ALA A 176 -21.76 11.79 25.79
N ALA A 177 -20.85 11.06 25.17
CA ALA A 177 -20.14 9.96 25.80
C ALA A 177 -19.34 10.41 27.02
N SER A 178 -18.66 11.57 26.92
CA SER A 178 -17.94 12.18 28.05
C SER A 178 -18.89 12.61 29.19
N GLY A 179 -20.06 13.19 28.85
CA GLY A 179 -21.10 13.56 29.82
C GLY A 179 -21.67 12.36 30.57
N LEU A 180 -21.69 11.16 29.97
CA LEU A 180 -22.05 9.91 30.62
C LEU A 180 -20.91 9.30 31.46
N GLY A 181 -19.82 10.05 31.70
CA GLY A 181 -18.69 9.61 32.52
C GLY A 181 -17.67 8.70 31.83
N ALA A 182 -17.73 8.54 30.49
CA ALA A 182 -16.76 7.74 29.77
C ALA A 182 -15.41 8.48 29.68
N GLY A 183 -14.33 7.82 30.15
CA GLY A 183 -12.97 8.32 29.99
C GLY A 183 -12.49 8.27 28.54
N ARG A 184 -11.43 9.04 28.19
CA ARG A 184 -10.90 9.17 26.82
C ARG A 184 -10.61 7.83 26.13
N MET A 185 -9.99 6.87 26.84
CA MET A 185 -9.68 5.54 26.30
C MET A 185 -10.95 4.73 25.99
N ARG A 186 -11.98 4.85 26.84
CA ARG A 186 -13.28 4.21 26.62
C ARG A 186 -13.97 4.82 25.40
N ILE A 187 -14.01 6.14 25.28
CA ILE A 187 -14.56 6.84 24.11
C ILE A 187 -13.84 6.41 22.84
N PHE A 188 -12.51 6.30 22.87
CA PHE A 188 -11.73 5.83 21.74
C PHE A 188 -12.17 4.44 21.24
N TRP A 189 -12.20 3.45 22.14
CA TRP A 189 -12.49 2.06 21.77
C TRP A 189 -13.97 1.79 21.47
N THR A 190 -14.90 2.50 22.14
CA THR A 190 -16.35 2.22 22.04
C THR A 190 -17.08 3.16 21.08
N VAL A 191 -16.52 4.30 20.74
CA VAL A 191 -17.16 5.31 19.88
C VAL A 191 -16.29 5.63 18.67
N THR A 192 -15.09 6.22 18.90
CA THR A 192 -14.28 6.75 17.79
C THR A 192 -13.83 5.67 16.83
N LEU A 193 -13.22 4.59 17.32
CA LEU A 193 -12.70 3.53 16.48
C LEU A 193 -13.82 2.79 15.72
N PRO A 194 -14.94 2.37 16.33
CA PRO A 194 -16.04 1.77 15.58
C PRO A 194 -16.65 2.69 14.52
N MET A 195 -16.84 3.97 14.81
CA MET A 195 -17.37 4.94 13.84
C MET A 195 -16.42 5.19 12.66
N THR A 196 -15.11 5.03 12.86
CA THR A 196 -14.10 5.21 11.81
C THR A 196 -13.65 3.90 11.16
N MET A 197 -14.21 2.75 11.55
CA MET A 197 -13.84 1.43 11.03
C MET A 197 -13.91 1.32 9.50
N PRO A 198 -14.92 1.87 8.81
CA PRO A 198 -14.94 1.90 7.35
C PRO A 198 -13.73 2.64 6.75
N GLY A 199 -13.32 3.74 7.38
CA GLY A 199 -12.09 4.45 7.00
C GLY A 199 -10.82 3.64 7.23
N VAL A 200 -10.77 2.86 8.34
CA VAL A 200 -9.66 1.94 8.64
C VAL A 200 -9.58 0.84 7.57
N LEU A 201 -10.71 0.23 7.23
CA LEU A 201 -10.77 -0.79 6.18
C LEU A 201 -10.36 -0.21 4.82
N GLY A 202 -10.85 0.98 4.47
CA GLY A 202 -10.48 1.68 3.25
C GLY A 202 -8.98 1.97 3.17
N ALA A 203 -8.40 2.52 4.24
CA ALA A 203 -6.97 2.78 4.34
C ALA A 203 -6.15 1.47 4.24
N SER A 204 -6.61 0.40 4.89
CA SER A 204 -5.94 -0.91 4.85
C SER A 204 -5.90 -1.49 3.44
N ILE A 205 -7.01 -1.43 2.70
CA ILE A 205 -7.06 -1.92 1.31
C ILE A 205 -6.13 -1.08 0.41
N ILE A 206 -6.16 0.25 0.54
CA ILE A 206 -5.28 1.15 -0.23
C ILE A 206 -3.81 0.80 0.03
N VAL A 207 -3.40 0.73 1.29
CA VAL A 207 -2.01 0.41 1.67
C VAL A 207 -1.61 -0.98 1.20
N PHE A 208 -2.48 -1.98 1.34
CA PHE A 208 -2.22 -3.35 0.91
C PHE A 208 -2.03 -3.45 -0.61
N VAL A 209 -2.89 -2.79 -1.39
CA VAL A 209 -2.78 -2.76 -2.86
C VAL A 209 -1.48 -2.08 -3.29
N PHE A 210 -1.10 -0.95 -2.69
CA PHE A 210 0.19 -0.33 -2.95
C PHE A 210 1.36 -1.24 -2.57
N ALA A 211 1.28 -1.92 -1.41
CA ALA A 211 2.32 -2.83 -0.95
C ALA A 211 2.53 -4.03 -1.89
N LEU A 212 1.46 -4.58 -2.50
CA LEU A 212 1.55 -5.67 -3.48
C LEU A 212 2.38 -5.28 -4.71
N GLY A 213 2.25 -4.04 -5.20
CA GLY A 213 2.98 -3.52 -6.35
C GLY A 213 4.36 -2.94 -6.01
N PHE A 214 4.80 -3.02 -4.76
CA PHE A 214 6.05 -2.38 -4.35
C PHE A 214 7.27 -3.14 -4.87
N PHE A 215 8.13 -2.44 -5.62
CA PHE A 215 9.32 -3.01 -6.25
C PHE A 215 10.62 -2.37 -5.73
N ILE A 216 10.73 -1.04 -5.86
CA ILE A 216 12.00 -0.31 -5.68
C ILE A 216 12.56 -0.46 -4.26
N THR A 217 11.74 -0.21 -3.25
CA THR A 217 12.19 -0.23 -1.84
C THR A 217 12.62 -1.64 -1.39
N PRO A 218 11.84 -2.72 -1.63
CA PRO A 218 12.30 -4.08 -1.35
C PRO A 218 13.58 -4.44 -2.10
N ALA A 219 13.68 -4.14 -3.41
CA ALA A 219 14.86 -4.45 -4.21
C ALA A 219 16.14 -3.83 -3.63
N ILE A 220 16.07 -2.57 -3.17
CA ILE A 220 17.22 -1.86 -2.56
C ILE A 220 17.51 -2.36 -1.14
N LEU A 221 16.49 -2.44 -0.28
CA LEU A 221 16.67 -2.69 1.14
C LEU A 221 16.84 -4.19 1.47
N SER A 222 16.24 -5.09 0.70
CA SER A 222 16.47 -6.53 0.87
C SER A 222 17.77 -7.02 0.24
N GLY A 223 18.31 -6.26 -0.73
CA GLY A 223 19.50 -6.66 -1.48
C GLY A 223 19.34 -8.00 -2.18
N GLY A 224 18.16 -8.29 -2.72
CA GLY A 224 17.83 -9.52 -3.44
C GLY A 224 17.57 -10.76 -2.56
N ARG A 225 17.67 -10.64 -1.22
CA ARG A 225 17.44 -11.77 -0.30
C ARG A 225 15.96 -12.04 -0.01
N SER A 226 15.11 -11.06 -0.24
CA SER A 226 13.66 -11.13 0.03
C SER A 226 12.87 -10.61 -1.15
N VAL A 227 13.01 -11.32 -2.29
CA VAL A 227 12.33 -10.98 -3.54
C VAL A 227 10.81 -11.02 -3.33
N MET A 228 10.14 -9.91 -3.63
CA MET A 228 8.68 -9.79 -3.66
C MET A 228 8.15 -10.01 -5.08
N VAL A 229 6.84 -10.18 -5.21
CA VAL A 229 6.20 -10.55 -6.48
C VAL A 229 6.46 -9.55 -7.60
N ALA A 230 6.45 -8.24 -7.34
CA ALA A 230 6.74 -7.23 -8.36
C ALA A 230 8.19 -7.30 -8.86
N GLU A 231 9.15 -7.55 -7.96
CA GLU A 231 10.55 -7.81 -8.30
C GLU A 231 10.70 -9.13 -9.06
N PHE A 232 9.98 -10.17 -8.64
CA PHE A 232 10.00 -11.48 -9.31
C PHE A 232 9.47 -11.41 -10.76
N ILE A 233 8.38 -10.66 -10.99
CA ILE A 233 7.88 -10.37 -12.34
C ILE A 233 8.97 -9.70 -13.18
N TYR A 234 9.66 -8.69 -12.63
CA TYR A 234 10.78 -8.03 -13.31
C TYR A 234 11.90 -9.02 -13.67
N LEU A 235 12.29 -9.90 -12.73
CA LEU A 235 13.32 -10.91 -12.98
C LEU A 235 12.89 -11.90 -14.08
N GLN A 236 11.62 -12.33 -14.09
CA GLN A 236 11.08 -13.21 -15.12
C GLN A 236 11.09 -12.55 -16.51
N LEU A 237 10.76 -11.27 -16.61
CA LEU A 237 10.72 -10.53 -17.86
C LEU A 237 12.12 -10.25 -18.43
N PHE A 238 13.05 -9.78 -17.60
CA PHE A 238 14.29 -9.18 -18.06
C PHE A 238 15.53 -10.05 -17.84
N GLN A 239 15.50 -11.01 -16.92
CA GLN A 239 16.64 -11.90 -16.67
C GLN A 239 16.43 -13.31 -17.21
N THR A 240 15.26 -13.91 -16.99
CA THR A 240 14.97 -15.28 -17.46
C THR A 240 14.20 -15.30 -18.78
N VAL A 241 13.71 -14.15 -19.26
CA VAL A 241 12.93 -14.00 -20.51
C VAL A 241 11.71 -14.93 -20.55
N ASN A 242 11.11 -15.20 -19.39
CA ASN A 242 9.91 -16.03 -19.26
C ASN A 242 8.67 -15.15 -19.21
N TRP A 243 8.25 -14.66 -20.38
CA TRP A 243 7.15 -13.71 -20.53
C TRP A 243 5.81 -14.30 -20.08
N GLY A 244 5.57 -15.58 -20.39
CA GLY A 244 4.31 -16.27 -20.03
C GLY A 244 4.09 -16.35 -18.53
N LEU A 245 5.13 -16.76 -17.75
CA LEU A 245 5.02 -16.83 -16.29
C LEU A 245 4.84 -15.43 -15.68
N ALA A 246 5.63 -14.45 -16.14
CA ALA A 246 5.50 -13.06 -15.68
C ALA A 246 4.10 -12.51 -15.96
N ALA A 247 3.57 -12.77 -17.16
CA ALA A 247 2.23 -12.37 -17.56
C ALA A 247 1.14 -13.05 -16.71
N ALA A 248 1.25 -14.37 -16.48
CA ALA A 248 0.29 -15.12 -15.66
C ALA A 248 0.24 -14.60 -14.22
N ILE A 249 1.40 -14.37 -13.59
CA ILE A 249 1.47 -13.78 -12.23
C ILE A 249 0.86 -12.37 -12.22
N SER A 250 1.14 -11.54 -13.26
CA SER A 250 0.57 -10.19 -13.35
C SER A 250 -0.95 -10.21 -13.46
N VAL A 251 -1.53 -11.16 -14.23
CA VAL A 251 -2.99 -11.34 -14.34
C VAL A 251 -3.57 -11.77 -12.99
N VAL A 252 -2.95 -12.72 -12.29
CA VAL A 252 -3.40 -13.14 -10.95
C VAL A 252 -3.39 -11.97 -9.98
N LEU A 253 -2.33 -11.17 -9.96
CA LEU A 253 -2.27 -9.97 -9.12
C LEU A 253 -3.36 -8.96 -9.47
N LEU A 254 -3.63 -8.73 -10.75
CA LEU A 254 -4.71 -7.84 -11.17
C LEU A 254 -6.07 -8.33 -10.67
N VAL A 255 -6.35 -9.64 -10.77
CA VAL A 255 -7.60 -10.22 -10.25
C VAL A 255 -7.71 -9.99 -8.75
N ILE A 256 -6.62 -10.19 -7.99
CA ILE A 256 -6.59 -9.91 -6.54
C ILE A 256 -6.87 -8.43 -6.27
N VAL A 257 -6.20 -7.51 -6.97
CA VAL A 257 -6.40 -6.06 -6.80
C VAL A 257 -7.82 -5.64 -7.18
N ALA A 258 -8.37 -6.18 -8.28
CA ALA A 258 -9.73 -5.91 -8.69
C ALA A 258 -10.77 -6.42 -7.64
N ALA A 259 -10.55 -7.61 -7.07
CA ALA A 259 -11.38 -8.15 -6.01
C ALA A 259 -11.35 -7.27 -4.74
N LEU A 260 -10.15 -6.80 -4.35
CA LEU A 260 -9.98 -5.87 -3.22
C LEU A 260 -10.65 -4.52 -3.51
N GLY A 261 -10.54 -4.00 -4.73
CA GLY A 261 -11.22 -2.76 -5.15
C GLY A 261 -12.74 -2.91 -5.12
N ALA A 262 -13.28 -4.04 -5.56
CA ALA A 262 -14.70 -4.35 -5.47
C ALA A 262 -15.17 -4.44 -4.00
N LEU A 263 -14.36 -5.06 -3.13
CA LEU A 263 -14.62 -5.11 -1.69
C LEU A 263 -14.65 -3.70 -1.08
N LEU A 264 -13.69 -2.84 -1.42
CA LEU A 264 -13.64 -1.44 -0.99
C LEU A 264 -14.91 -0.70 -1.40
N HIS A 265 -15.34 -0.87 -2.65
CA HIS A 265 -16.56 -0.23 -3.14
C HIS A 265 -17.81 -0.69 -2.38
N LYS A 266 -17.88 -1.99 -2.05
CA LYS A 266 -18.98 -2.53 -1.24
C LYS A 266 -18.99 -1.97 0.18
N VAL A 267 -17.83 -1.89 0.83
CA VAL A 267 -17.67 -1.29 2.17
C VAL A 267 -18.08 0.19 2.15
N ALA A 268 -17.61 0.96 1.18
CA ALA A 268 -17.96 2.38 1.05
C ALA A 268 -19.45 2.64 0.75
N ARG A 269 -20.17 1.66 0.16
CA ARG A 269 -21.62 1.75 -0.03
C ARG A 269 -22.40 1.47 1.25
N LEU A 270 -21.91 0.56 2.11
CA LEU A 270 -22.55 0.25 3.38
C LEU A 270 -22.64 1.46 4.30
N ASP A 271 -21.62 2.34 4.29
CA ASP A 271 -21.64 3.60 5.05
C ASP A 271 -22.78 4.53 4.64
N LYS A 272 -23.12 4.58 3.35
CA LYS A 272 -24.22 5.42 2.84
C LYS A 272 -25.62 4.87 3.15
N LEU A 273 -25.72 3.63 3.60
CA LEU A 273 -26.99 2.99 3.96
C LEU A 273 -27.26 3.02 5.47
N VAL A 274 -26.24 3.32 6.28
CA VAL A 274 -26.32 3.31 7.76
C VAL A 274 -26.29 4.74 8.34
N GLY A 275 -25.94 5.76 7.56
CA GLY A 275 -26.01 7.18 7.89
C GLY A 275 -27.15 7.87 7.15
#